data_6aa44fac5329d53e66b2ca02e996bb0b
#
_entry.id   6aa44fac5329d53e66b2ca02e996bb0b
#
_cell.length_a   1.000
_cell.length_b   1.000
_cell.length_c   1.000
_cell.angle_alpha   90.00
_cell.angle_beta   90.00
_cell.angle_gamma   90.00
#
_symmetry.space_group_name_H-M   'P 1'
#
loop_
_entity.id
_entity.type
_entity.pdbx_description
1 polymer ?
#
loop_
_entity_poly.entity_id
_entity_poly.type
_entity_poly.pdbx_seq_one_letter_code
_entity_poly.pdbx_strand_id
1 'polypeptide(L)'
;MHPRVSMVEVIPPYTLRLLFKDGTSGTADCTPWLFEFDQGVFAELRDPAAFARAYVNAECGVVEWPNGADVDPETLYEEAHRPAIR
;
A
#
# COMPACT_ATOMS: atom_id res chain seq x y z
N MET A 1 -11.11 -12.51 -10.85
CA MET A 1 -11.52 -11.44 -9.94
C MET A 1 -10.32 -10.64 -9.48
N HIS A 2 -10.44 -9.35 -9.51
CA HIS A 2 -9.35 -8.48 -9.10
C HIS A 2 -9.52 -8.10 -7.64
N PRO A 3 -8.50 -8.25 -6.82
CA PRO A 3 -8.61 -7.79 -5.44
C PRO A 3 -8.81 -6.28 -5.39
N ARG A 4 -9.56 -5.85 -4.39
CA ARG A 4 -9.78 -4.43 -4.13
C ARG A 4 -9.60 -4.17 -2.66
N VAL A 5 -9.01 -3.03 -2.36
CA VAL A 5 -8.81 -2.62 -0.98
C VAL A 5 -10.06 -1.90 -0.49
N SER A 6 -10.51 -2.26 0.69
CA SER A 6 -11.67 -1.64 1.33
C SER A 6 -11.23 -0.58 2.34
N MET A 7 -10.15 -0.84 3.08
CA MET A 7 -9.64 0.11 4.07
C MET A 7 -8.14 0.03 4.12
N VAL A 8 -7.49 1.14 4.44
CA VAL A 8 -6.05 1.19 4.65
C VAL A 8 -5.76 1.96 5.91
N GLU A 9 -4.80 1.47 6.66
CA GLU A 9 -4.27 2.16 7.84
C GLU A 9 -2.76 2.16 7.73
N VAL A 10 -2.14 3.30 7.96
CA VAL A 10 -0.69 3.40 7.89
C VAL A 10 -0.09 3.10 9.26
N ILE A 11 0.84 2.15 9.28
CA ILE A 11 1.64 1.86 10.46
C ILE A 11 3.03 2.43 10.16
N PRO A 12 3.43 3.50 10.84
CA PRO A 12 4.70 4.14 10.51
C PRO A 12 5.86 3.19 10.68
N PRO A 13 6.92 3.36 9.92
CA PRO A 13 7.10 4.43 8.94
C PRO A 13 6.53 4.11 7.56
N TYR A 14 6.51 2.85 7.12
CA TYR A 14 6.21 2.52 5.72
C TYR A 14 5.39 1.25 5.57
N THR A 15 4.58 0.91 6.55
CA THR A 15 3.75 -0.29 6.49
C THR A 15 2.29 0.09 6.30
N LEU A 16 1.60 -0.67 5.46
CA LEU A 16 0.16 -0.50 5.26
C LEU A 16 -0.56 -1.70 5.84
N ARG A 17 -1.54 -1.45 6.69
CA ARG A 17 -2.48 -2.48 7.12
C ARG A 17 -3.70 -2.38 6.22
N LEU A 18 -4.07 -3.50 5.63
CA LEU A 18 -5.07 -3.51 4.56
C LEU A 18 -6.21 -4.44 4.90
N LEU A 19 -7.42 -3.98 4.58
CA LEU A 19 -8.60 -4.84 4.56
C LEU A 19 -9.06 -4.87 3.10
N PHE A 20 -9.26 -6.06 2.59
CA PHE A 20 -9.67 -6.25 1.20
C PHE A 20 -11.17 -6.51 1.12
N LYS A 21 -11.75 -6.28 -0.04
CA LYS A 21 -13.18 -6.45 -0.25
C LYS A 21 -13.64 -7.90 -0.08
N ASP A 22 -12.74 -8.86 -0.22
CA ASP A 22 -13.08 -10.26 -0.01
C ASP A 22 -13.09 -10.64 1.47
N GLY A 23 -12.87 -9.68 2.37
CA GLY A 23 -12.90 -9.90 3.82
C GLY A 23 -11.57 -10.28 4.42
N THR A 24 -10.55 -10.52 3.61
CA THR A 24 -9.22 -10.84 4.14
C THR A 24 -8.47 -9.57 4.49
N SER A 25 -7.48 -9.71 5.36
CA SER A 25 -6.68 -8.57 5.80
C SER A 25 -5.23 -9.00 5.94
N GLY A 26 -4.34 -8.01 6.00
CA GLY A 26 -2.93 -8.27 6.20
C GLY A 26 -2.15 -6.98 6.16
N THR A 27 -0.83 -7.09 6.22
CA THR A 27 0.06 -5.93 6.20
C THR A 27 1.04 -6.04 5.05
N ALA A 28 1.44 -4.91 4.51
CA ALA A 28 2.44 -4.83 3.46
C ALA A 28 3.50 -3.83 3.88
N ASP A 29 4.75 -4.29 3.97
CA ASP A 29 5.88 -3.43 4.26
C ASP A 29 6.37 -2.85 2.94
N CYS A 30 6.20 -1.56 2.78
CA CYS A 30 6.52 -0.88 1.52
C CYS A 30 7.96 -0.40 1.44
N THR A 31 8.75 -0.60 2.50
CA THR A 31 10.14 -0.13 2.54
C THR A 31 10.98 -0.59 1.34
N PRO A 32 10.94 -1.86 0.95
CA PRO A 32 11.83 -2.29 -0.14
C PRO A 32 11.61 -1.52 -1.42
N TRP A 33 10.38 -1.37 -1.87
CA TRP A 33 10.18 -0.72 -3.16
C TRP A 33 10.17 0.80 -3.08
N LEU A 34 9.97 1.40 -1.91
CA LEU A 34 10.13 2.84 -1.79
C LEU A 34 11.55 3.28 -2.00
N PHE A 35 12.50 2.46 -1.56
CA PHE A 35 13.93 2.79 -1.65
C PHE A 35 14.62 2.13 -2.83
N GLU A 36 13.94 1.20 -3.49
CA GLU A 36 14.45 0.52 -4.67
C GLU A 36 14.16 1.32 -5.94
N PHE A 37 12.94 1.85 -6.04
CA PHE A 37 12.56 2.65 -7.19
C PHE A 37 12.93 4.09 -6.93
N ASP A 38 13.91 4.55 -7.64
CA ASP A 38 14.55 5.83 -7.36
C ASP A 38 13.99 6.92 -8.24
N GLN A 39 12.68 7.11 -8.24
CA GLN A 39 12.16 8.15 -9.10
C GLN A 39 10.72 8.53 -8.81
N GLY A 40 10.42 9.74 -9.21
CA GLY A 40 9.07 10.25 -9.32
C GLY A 40 8.37 10.35 -8.00
N VAL A 41 7.09 10.07 -8.07
CA VAL A 41 6.21 10.26 -6.92
C VAL A 41 6.54 9.33 -5.76
N PHE A 42 7.14 8.17 -6.02
CA PHE A 42 7.48 7.27 -4.93
C PHE A 42 8.65 7.75 -4.10
N ALA A 43 9.56 8.52 -4.69
CA ALA A 43 10.64 9.10 -3.92
C ALA A 43 10.12 10.06 -2.85
N GLU A 44 9.03 10.75 -3.13
CA GLU A 44 8.42 11.66 -2.15
C GLU A 44 7.83 10.91 -0.98
N LEU A 45 7.41 9.67 -1.17
CA LEU A 45 6.82 8.86 -0.11
C LEU A 45 7.84 8.31 0.87
N ARG A 46 9.12 8.54 0.62
CA ARG A 46 10.17 8.21 1.59
C ARG A 46 10.11 9.09 2.82
N ASP A 47 9.39 10.21 2.75
CA ASP A 47 9.08 11.01 3.92
C ASP A 47 7.93 10.31 4.66
N PRO A 48 8.12 9.86 5.90
CA PRO A 48 7.05 9.15 6.61
C PRO A 48 5.77 9.97 6.74
N ALA A 49 5.86 11.29 6.83
CA ALA A 49 4.66 12.13 6.90
C ALA A 49 3.89 12.09 5.59
N ALA A 50 4.58 12.04 4.46
CA ALA A 50 3.94 11.92 3.16
C ALA A 50 3.33 10.52 2.98
N PHE A 51 4.07 9.49 3.38
CA PHE A 51 3.56 8.13 3.29
C PHE A 51 2.30 7.94 4.12
N ALA A 52 2.22 8.61 5.26
CA ALA A 52 1.08 8.48 6.17
C ALA A 52 -0.22 9.01 5.59
N ARG A 53 -0.17 9.67 4.44
CA ARG A 53 -1.37 10.24 3.81
C ARG A 53 -2.06 9.29 2.83
N ALA A 54 -1.69 8.03 2.85
CA ALA A 54 -2.33 7.01 2.00
C ALA A 54 -3.83 6.94 2.26
N TYR A 55 -4.58 6.72 1.21
CA TYR A 55 -6.03 6.56 1.31
C TYR A 55 -6.51 5.59 0.23
N VAL A 56 -7.73 5.08 0.40
CA VAL A 56 -8.33 4.20 -0.59
C VAL A 56 -9.21 5.02 -1.52
N ASN A 57 -8.99 4.87 -2.81
CA ASN A 57 -9.92 5.38 -3.80
C ASN A 57 -11.09 4.41 -3.86
N ALA A 58 -12.25 4.84 -3.33
CA ALA A 58 -13.38 3.93 -3.15
C ALA A 58 -13.96 3.44 -4.47
N GLU A 59 -13.75 4.18 -5.55
CA GLU A 59 -14.30 3.79 -6.85
C GLU A 59 -13.59 2.57 -7.41
N CYS A 60 -12.30 2.45 -7.22
CA CYS A 60 -11.53 1.37 -7.82
C CYS A 60 -10.82 0.48 -6.80
N GLY A 61 -10.90 0.81 -5.52
CA GLY A 61 -10.27 -0.02 -4.49
C GLY A 61 -8.76 0.00 -4.52
N VAL A 62 -8.17 1.13 -4.92
CA VAL A 62 -6.73 1.30 -5.07
C VAL A 62 -6.22 2.21 -3.96
N VAL A 63 -5.07 1.87 -3.39
CA VAL A 63 -4.42 2.75 -2.42
C VAL A 63 -3.66 3.81 -3.18
N GLU A 64 -3.92 5.07 -2.84
CA GLU A 64 -3.34 6.23 -3.49
C GLU A 64 -2.81 7.21 -2.47
N TRP A 65 -1.99 8.13 -2.93
CA TRP A 65 -1.47 9.24 -2.13
C TRP A 65 -1.80 10.55 -2.84
N PRO A 66 -1.88 11.65 -2.08
CA PRO A 66 -2.26 12.95 -2.66
C PRO A 66 -1.34 13.43 -3.77
N ASN A 67 -0.11 12.94 -3.83
CA ASN A 67 0.85 13.36 -4.87
C ASN A 67 0.67 12.61 -6.19
N GLY A 68 -0.36 11.76 -6.30
CA GLY A 68 -0.63 11.01 -7.51
C GLY A 68 -0.06 9.61 -7.56
N ALA A 69 0.71 9.22 -6.54
CA ALA A 69 1.22 7.85 -6.47
C ALA A 69 0.08 6.88 -6.18
N ASP A 70 0.17 5.69 -6.74
CA ASP A 70 -0.78 4.62 -6.42
C ASP A 70 -0.08 3.28 -6.50
N VAL A 71 -0.69 2.27 -5.86
CA VAL A 71 -0.16 0.91 -5.87
C VAL A 71 -1.25 -0.03 -6.32
N ASP A 72 -0.88 -0.92 -7.24
CA ASP A 72 -1.76 -1.95 -7.75
C ASP A 72 -2.30 -2.79 -6.60
N PRO A 73 -3.62 -2.95 -6.49
CA PRO A 73 -4.19 -3.78 -5.44
C PRO A 73 -3.71 -5.23 -5.47
N GLU A 74 -3.40 -5.76 -6.66
CA GLU A 74 -2.89 -7.13 -6.75
C GLU A 74 -1.53 -7.26 -6.07
N THR A 75 -0.68 -6.27 -6.24
CA THR A 75 0.61 -6.26 -5.57
C THR A 75 0.45 -6.24 -4.05
N LEU A 76 -0.45 -5.40 -3.57
CA LEU A 76 -0.69 -5.32 -2.13
C LEU A 76 -1.32 -6.60 -1.60
N TYR A 77 -2.21 -7.21 -2.38
CA TYR A 77 -2.86 -8.45 -1.98
C TYR A 77 -1.83 -9.57 -1.80
N GLU A 78 -0.91 -9.67 -2.75
CA GLU A 78 0.15 -10.67 -2.67
C GLU A 78 1.05 -10.43 -1.46
N GLU A 79 1.43 -9.19 -1.23
CA GLU A 79 2.27 -8.87 -0.08
C GLU A 79 1.58 -9.18 1.24
N ALA A 80 0.31 -8.81 1.34
CA ALA A 80 -0.45 -8.99 2.56
C ALA A 80 -0.71 -10.47 2.89
N HIS A 81 -0.76 -11.31 1.85
CA HIS A 81 -1.04 -12.73 2.03
C HIS A 81 0.21 -13.60 1.94
N ARG A 82 1.37 -12.99 1.79
CA ARG A 82 2.62 -13.74 1.71
C ARG A 82 2.91 -14.39 3.05
N PRO A 83 3.19 -15.70 3.07
CA PRO A 83 3.52 -16.34 4.34
C PRO A 83 4.84 -15.81 4.89
N ALA A 84 4.92 -15.76 6.20
CA ALA A 84 6.16 -15.37 6.86
C ALA A 84 7.12 -16.54 6.77
N ILE A 85 8.14 -16.39 5.94
CA ILE A 85 9.12 -17.45 5.69
C ILE A 85 10.42 -17.09 6.39
N ARG A 86 10.98 -18.06 7.07
CA ARG A 86 12.24 -17.86 7.79
C ARG A 86 13.21 -19.00 7.52
#